data_8d906694d2a08c610eebb2a5a3b1a54a
#
_entry.id   8d906694d2a08c610eebb2a5a3b1a54a
#
_cell.length_a   1.000
_cell.length_b   1.000
_cell.length_c   1.000
_cell.angle_alpha   90.00
_cell.angle_beta   90.00
_cell.angle_gamma   90.00
#
_symmetry.space_group_name_H-M   'P 1'
#
loop_
_entity.id
_entity.type
_entity.pdbx_description
1 polymer ?
#
loop_
_entity_poly.entity_id
_entity_poly.type
_entity_poly.pdbx_seq_one_letter_code
_entity_poly.pdbx_strand_id
1 'polypeptide(L)'
;SCFDTLNIAREAYPDLDAYKLGDVAARFGIEVETAHRGLADAETTAAILARYAEELPPRIDKVREEIAESIRANRVEGADPTALLETARRKASMGKNLFAALHKDTVRNLVLDEGIRMDGRGVDDIRPISVEVGVLPRAHGSGLFTRGQTQALTVATLGPTSDVQRIDTISPETEKRYLHHYNMPPYSVGENRPMRGPGRREIGHGHLAERALLPVLPTEEEFPYVIRLVSECVTSNGSTSMASTCGSSLALMDAGVPIKAAVGGAAMGLISEPDGRFAVLTDILGKEDAFGDMDFKVTGTREGVTALQMDIKVKGINEAIIRQGLEKARVARMAILDKMDAVIPTSRAEMSQFAPRIITIKINPEKIRDIIGKGGSVIRKIQDETGTEINVEDDGTVQIAAVSGENSRKAVQWIESLTREVEVGGLYLGRVTRIMGFGAFVEILPGKEGLVRIGELADYHVPTVEDVVSIGDEVMVVVTEIDRQGRVNLSRKAAMQRHLARTEE
;
A
#
# COMPACT_ATOMS: atom_id res chain seq x y z
N SER A 1 -44.61 -3.29 -30.43
CA SER A 1 -45.46 -4.43 -30.00
C SER A 1 -46.18 -4.09 -28.71
N CYS A 2 -47.26 -4.81 -28.37
CA CYS A 2 -48.00 -4.66 -27.14
C CYS A 2 -47.08 -4.71 -25.88
N PHE A 3 -46.01 -5.48 -25.94
CA PHE A 3 -44.98 -5.58 -24.89
C PHE A 3 -44.21 -4.30 -24.69
N ASP A 4 -43.88 -3.60 -25.76
CA ASP A 4 -43.09 -2.34 -25.64
C ASP A 4 -43.96 -1.23 -25.06
N THR A 5 -45.24 -1.16 -25.43
CA THR A 5 -46.22 -0.20 -24.91
C THR A 5 -46.42 -0.37 -23.41
N LEU A 6 -46.53 -1.61 -22.91
CA LEU A 6 -46.68 -1.90 -21.49
C LEU A 6 -45.41 -1.60 -20.70
N ASN A 7 -44.23 -1.79 -21.28
CA ASN A 7 -42.97 -1.40 -20.68
C ASN A 7 -42.85 0.13 -20.56
N ILE A 8 -43.22 0.86 -21.61
CA ILE A 8 -43.28 2.31 -21.58
C ILE A 8 -44.26 2.80 -20.50
N ALA A 9 -45.44 2.17 -20.38
CA ALA A 9 -46.43 2.49 -19.37
C ALA A 9 -45.86 2.32 -17.94
N ARG A 10 -45.15 1.21 -17.67
CA ARG A 10 -44.55 0.95 -16.36
C ARG A 10 -43.50 2.01 -15.98
N GLU A 11 -42.72 2.44 -16.93
CA GLU A 11 -41.66 3.45 -16.70
C GLU A 11 -42.24 4.88 -16.60
N ALA A 12 -43.21 5.21 -17.45
CA ALA A 12 -43.76 6.54 -17.49
C ALA A 12 -44.85 6.80 -16.41
N TYR A 13 -45.55 5.77 -15.99
CA TYR A 13 -46.70 5.86 -15.07
C TYR A 13 -46.61 4.76 -13.98
N PRO A 14 -45.65 4.82 -13.05
CA PRO A 14 -45.44 3.79 -12.04
C PRO A 14 -46.59 3.67 -11.02
N ASP A 15 -47.50 4.64 -10.99
CA ASP A 15 -48.63 4.73 -10.04
C ASP A 15 -49.89 4.01 -10.57
N LEU A 16 -49.86 3.37 -11.76
CA LEU A 16 -50.98 2.60 -12.24
C LEU A 16 -51.13 1.29 -11.44
N ASP A 17 -52.37 1.00 -11.00
CA ASP A 17 -52.66 -0.20 -10.22
C ASP A 17 -52.46 -1.49 -11.00
N ALA A 18 -52.62 -1.44 -12.35
CA ALA A 18 -52.38 -2.54 -13.25
C ALA A 18 -51.85 -2.11 -14.61
N TYR A 19 -51.10 -3.01 -15.28
CA TYR A 19 -50.45 -2.78 -16.57
C TYR A 19 -50.97 -3.77 -17.66
N LYS A 20 -52.27 -3.97 -17.68
CA LYS A 20 -52.92 -4.64 -18.84
C LYS A 20 -53.23 -3.63 -19.91
N LEU A 21 -53.33 -4.05 -21.17
CA LEU A 21 -53.58 -3.14 -22.28
C LEU A 21 -54.84 -2.30 -22.09
N GLY A 22 -55.91 -2.89 -21.57
CA GLY A 22 -57.17 -2.19 -21.28
C GLY A 22 -57.02 -1.13 -20.16
N ASP A 23 -56.25 -1.41 -19.09
CA ASP A 23 -56.06 -0.47 -18.00
C ASP A 23 -55.22 0.75 -18.47
N VAL A 24 -54.21 0.49 -19.29
CA VAL A 24 -53.40 1.54 -19.91
C VAL A 24 -54.23 2.39 -20.90
N ALA A 25 -55.08 1.75 -21.72
CA ALA A 25 -55.98 2.41 -22.61
C ALA A 25 -57.00 3.32 -21.90
N ALA A 26 -57.58 2.82 -20.79
CA ALA A 26 -58.49 3.58 -19.96
C ALA A 26 -57.86 4.85 -19.36
N ARG A 27 -56.58 4.79 -18.99
CA ARG A 27 -55.81 5.97 -18.52
C ARG A 27 -55.80 7.12 -19.54
N PHE A 28 -55.82 6.76 -20.82
CA PHE A 28 -55.82 7.72 -21.93
C PHE A 28 -57.23 7.98 -22.50
N GLY A 29 -58.29 7.46 -21.86
CA GLY A 29 -59.64 7.62 -22.34
C GLY A 29 -59.92 6.91 -23.65
N ILE A 30 -59.19 5.85 -23.97
CA ILE A 30 -59.34 5.03 -25.16
C ILE A 30 -60.30 3.90 -24.86
N GLU A 31 -61.45 3.84 -25.58
CA GLU A 31 -62.43 2.76 -25.46
C GLU A 31 -61.92 1.50 -26.17
N VAL A 32 -61.97 0.34 -25.47
CA VAL A 32 -61.56 -0.96 -26.01
C VAL A 32 -62.81 -1.82 -26.21
N GLU A 33 -63.30 -1.91 -27.43
CA GLU A 33 -64.56 -2.63 -27.72
C GLU A 33 -64.53 -4.16 -27.48
N THR A 34 -63.35 -4.83 -27.60
CA THR A 34 -63.17 -6.24 -27.30
C THR A 34 -61.72 -6.60 -27.12
N ALA A 35 -61.34 -7.02 -25.91
CA ALA A 35 -60.02 -7.58 -25.63
C ALA A 35 -59.80 -8.92 -26.30
N HIS A 36 -58.61 -9.20 -26.84
CA HIS A 36 -58.13 -10.45 -27.43
C HIS A 36 -58.46 -10.72 -28.89
N ARG A 37 -58.72 -9.70 -29.71
CA ARG A 37 -58.68 -9.84 -31.16
C ARG A 37 -57.49 -9.06 -31.72
N GLY A 38 -56.56 -9.72 -32.40
CA GLY A 38 -55.28 -9.20 -32.82
C GLY A 38 -55.29 -7.82 -33.53
N LEU A 39 -56.37 -7.50 -34.27
CA LEU A 39 -56.53 -6.18 -34.92
C LEU A 39 -56.89 -5.09 -33.89
N ALA A 40 -57.86 -5.38 -33.00
CA ALA A 40 -58.27 -4.41 -31.95
C ALA A 40 -57.13 -4.12 -30.95
N ASP A 41 -56.34 -5.13 -30.59
CA ASP A 41 -55.15 -4.94 -29.73
C ASP A 41 -54.07 -4.08 -30.45
N ALA A 42 -53.93 -4.24 -31.80
CA ALA A 42 -53.00 -3.45 -32.56
C ALA A 42 -53.44 -1.95 -32.68
N GLU A 43 -54.73 -1.72 -32.91
CA GLU A 43 -55.34 -0.40 -32.97
C GLU A 43 -55.26 0.33 -31.61
N THR A 44 -55.59 -0.38 -30.53
CA THR A 44 -55.45 0.13 -29.16
C THR A 44 -53.99 0.47 -28.83
N THR A 45 -53.08 -0.38 -29.21
CA THR A 45 -51.63 -0.14 -29.03
C THR A 45 -51.15 1.10 -29.78
N ALA A 46 -51.62 1.25 -31.04
CA ALA A 46 -51.27 2.41 -31.86
C ALA A 46 -51.84 3.73 -31.26
N ALA A 47 -53.08 3.71 -30.76
CA ALA A 47 -53.69 4.84 -30.08
C ALA A 47 -52.98 5.25 -28.81
N ILE A 48 -52.58 4.25 -27.98
CA ILE A 48 -51.78 4.50 -26.76
C ILE A 48 -50.40 5.09 -27.10
N LEU A 49 -49.73 4.60 -28.14
CA LEU A 49 -48.45 5.13 -28.59
C LEU A 49 -48.55 6.57 -29.10
N ALA A 50 -49.68 6.90 -29.82
CA ALA A 50 -49.94 8.28 -30.22
C ALA A 50 -50.12 9.21 -29.03
N ARG A 51 -50.85 8.79 -27.98
CA ARG A 51 -50.99 9.56 -26.74
C ARG A 51 -49.67 9.71 -25.99
N TYR A 52 -48.82 8.73 -25.97
CA TYR A 52 -47.47 8.82 -25.40
C TYR A 52 -46.65 9.86 -26.13
N ALA A 53 -46.75 9.91 -27.47
CA ALA A 53 -46.05 10.91 -28.27
C ALA A 53 -46.48 12.38 -27.95
N GLU A 54 -47.74 12.57 -27.53
CA GLU A 54 -48.25 13.89 -27.11
C GLU A 54 -47.93 14.23 -25.65
N GLU A 55 -48.09 13.29 -24.69
CA GLU A 55 -48.02 13.58 -23.25
C GLU A 55 -46.62 13.47 -22.67
N LEU A 56 -45.77 12.53 -23.16
CA LEU A 56 -44.46 12.28 -22.60
C LEU A 56 -43.45 13.43 -22.78
N PRO A 57 -43.31 14.07 -23.93
CA PRO A 57 -42.32 15.13 -24.12
C PRO A 57 -42.45 16.26 -23.10
N PRO A 58 -43.64 16.88 -22.83
CA PRO A 58 -43.75 17.93 -21.83
C PRO A 58 -43.41 17.46 -20.41
N ARG A 59 -43.72 16.21 -20.07
CA ARG A 59 -43.36 15.64 -18.77
C ARG A 59 -41.86 15.41 -18.66
N ILE A 60 -41.24 14.92 -19.72
CA ILE A 60 -39.79 14.71 -19.79
C ILE A 60 -39.07 16.05 -19.62
N ASP A 61 -39.48 17.09 -20.33
CA ASP A 61 -38.89 18.42 -20.24
C ASP A 61 -39.03 19.02 -18.84
N LYS A 62 -40.21 18.86 -18.21
CA LYS A 62 -40.42 19.25 -16.83
C LYS A 62 -39.47 18.53 -15.85
N VAL A 63 -39.33 17.22 -16.01
CA VAL A 63 -38.43 16.43 -15.14
C VAL A 63 -36.98 16.81 -15.37
N ARG A 64 -36.55 17.07 -16.61
CA ARG A 64 -35.20 17.56 -16.90
C ARG A 64 -34.94 18.88 -16.17
N GLU A 65 -35.89 19.84 -16.23
CA GLU A 65 -35.74 21.11 -15.54
C GLU A 65 -35.69 20.95 -14.02
N GLU A 66 -36.55 20.10 -13.41
CA GLU A 66 -36.53 19.82 -12.00
C GLU A 66 -35.19 19.20 -11.54
N ILE A 67 -34.60 18.32 -12.36
CA ILE A 67 -33.28 17.76 -12.11
C ILE A 67 -32.20 18.84 -12.20
N ALA A 68 -32.24 19.66 -13.26
CA ALA A 68 -31.30 20.74 -13.49
C ALA A 68 -31.36 21.80 -12.37
N GLU A 69 -32.55 22.23 -11.97
CA GLU A 69 -32.76 23.14 -10.84
C GLU A 69 -32.21 22.55 -9.53
N SER A 70 -32.45 21.26 -9.25
CA SER A 70 -31.95 20.60 -8.08
C SER A 70 -30.41 20.55 -8.05
N ILE A 71 -29.77 20.38 -9.19
CA ILE A 71 -28.31 20.38 -9.33
C ILE A 71 -27.75 21.79 -9.15
N ARG A 72 -28.39 22.81 -9.77
CA ARG A 72 -27.99 24.24 -9.63
C ARG A 72 -28.10 24.72 -8.18
N ALA A 73 -29.14 24.29 -7.45
CA ALA A 73 -29.33 24.62 -6.04
C ALA A 73 -28.21 24.11 -5.15
N ASN A 74 -27.65 22.93 -5.45
CA ASN A 74 -26.51 22.39 -4.74
C ASN A 74 -25.27 23.30 -4.73
N ARG A 75 -25.09 24.10 -5.74
CA ARG A 75 -23.98 25.06 -5.83
C ARG A 75 -23.99 26.10 -4.71
N VAL A 76 -25.17 26.39 -4.15
CA VAL A 76 -25.37 27.46 -3.16
C VAL A 76 -25.36 26.94 -1.73
N GLU A 77 -25.83 25.71 -1.46
CA GLU A 77 -26.15 25.27 -0.10
C GLU A 77 -25.38 24.03 0.40
N GLY A 78 -24.61 23.36 -0.45
CA GLY A 78 -23.88 22.13 -0.05
C GLY A 78 -24.77 20.96 0.36
N ALA A 79 -26.00 20.92 -0.15
CA ALA A 79 -26.99 19.88 0.15
C ALA A 79 -26.59 18.53 -0.44
N ASP A 80 -27.08 17.42 0.13
CA ASP A 80 -26.85 16.08 -0.40
C ASP A 80 -27.49 15.89 -1.79
N PRO A 81 -26.69 15.77 -2.88
CA PRO A 81 -27.22 15.58 -4.22
C PRO A 81 -28.14 14.39 -4.38
N THR A 82 -27.91 13.32 -3.61
CA THR A 82 -28.67 12.07 -3.67
C THR A 82 -30.10 12.28 -3.13
N ALA A 83 -30.22 13.00 -2.04
CA ALA A 83 -31.52 13.32 -1.44
C ALA A 83 -32.38 14.22 -2.32
N LEU A 84 -31.77 15.21 -2.97
CA LEU A 84 -32.45 16.11 -3.89
C LEU A 84 -32.97 15.39 -5.14
N LEU A 85 -32.13 14.53 -5.73
CA LEU A 85 -32.51 13.74 -6.90
C LEU A 85 -33.61 12.71 -6.58
N GLU A 86 -33.59 12.09 -5.41
CA GLU A 86 -34.67 11.18 -4.98
C GLU A 86 -35.99 11.94 -4.78
N THR A 87 -35.92 13.16 -4.29
CA THR A 87 -37.08 14.05 -4.18
C THR A 87 -37.65 14.43 -5.56
N ALA A 88 -36.76 14.79 -6.51
CA ALA A 88 -37.15 15.06 -7.88
C ALA A 88 -37.80 13.83 -8.55
N ARG A 89 -37.23 12.64 -8.35
CA ARG A 89 -37.79 11.37 -8.84
C ARG A 89 -39.20 11.11 -8.32
N ARG A 90 -39.43 11.31 -7.01
CA ARG A 90 -40.76 11.13 -6.38
C ARG A 90 -41.78 12.11 -6.93
N LYS A 91 -41.38 13.38 -7.08
CA LYS A 91 -42.25 14.41 -7.63
C LYS A 91 -42.62 14.15 -9.11
N ALA A 92 -41.68 13.58 -9.86
CA ALA A 92 -41.90 13.28 -11.27
C ALA A 92 -42.86 12.09 -11.50
N SER A 93 -43.16 11.28 -10.47
CA SER A 93 -43.97 10.04 -10.59
C SER A 93 -43.54 9.20 -11.80
N MET A 94 -42.25 8.94 -11.91
CA MET A 94 -41.64 8.34 -13.09
C MET A 94 -40.90 7.04 -12.71
N GLY A 95 -40.89 6.06 -13.59
CA GLY A 95 -40.15 4.80 -13.38
C GLY A 95 -38.66 5.00 -13.23
N LYS A 96 -38.03 4.13 -12.46
CA LYS A 96 -36.61 4.22 -12.08
C LYS A 96 -35.67 4.29 -13.30
N ASN A 97 -35.92 3.48 -14.33
CA ASN A 97 -35.02 3.42 -15.49
C ASN A 97 -35.12 4.65 -16.37
N LEU A 98 -36.34 5.15 -16.60
CA LEU A 98 -36.56 6.37 -17.37
C LEU A 98 -35.95 7.58 -16.64
N PHE A 99 -36.17 7.69 -15.33
CA PHE A 99 -35.57 8.75 -14.52
C PHE A 99 -34.02 8.68 -14.56
N ALA A 100 -33.44 7.47 -14.46
CA ALA A 100 -31.99 7.29 -14.53
C ALA A 100 -31.39 7.75 -15.87
N ALA A 101 -32.07 7.45 -16.97
CA ALA A 101 -31.68 7.90 -18.31
C ALA A 101 -31.74 9.44 -18.41
N LEU A 102 -32.86 10.06 -18.00
CA LEU A 102 -33.02 11.51 -18.00
C LEU A 102 -32.01 12.21 -17.09
N HIS A 103 -31.75 11.62 -15.92
CA HIS A 103 -30.74 12.12 -14.99
C HIS A 103 -29.35 12.13 -15.65
N LYS A 104 -28.95 11.02 -16.27
CA LYS A 104 -27.67 10.94 -16.99
C LYS A 104 -27.57 12.02 -18.07
N ASP A 105 -28.58 12.14 -18.93
CA ASP A 105 -28.58 13.09 -20.02
C ASP A 105 -28.55 14.56 -19.51
N THR A 106 -29.33 14.83 -18.47
CA THR A 106 -29.36 16.19 -17.87
C THR A 106 -28.00 16.56 -17.27
N VAL A 107 -27.38 15.66 -16.53
CA VAL A 107 -26.04 15.88 -15.94
C VAL A 107 -25.00 16.14 -17.04
N ARG A 108 -25.00 15.33 -18.11
CA ARG A 108 -24.08 15.50 -19.24
C ARG A 108 -24.26 16.86 -19.92
N ASN A 109 -25.50 17.26 -20.16
CA ASN A 109 -25.78 18.55 -20.77
C ASN A 109 -25.38 19.73 -19.86
N LEU A 110 -25.69 19.68 -18.56
CA LEU A 110 -25.26 20.74 -17.62
C LEU A 110 -23.75 20.92 -17.58
N VAL A 111 -23.00 19.80 -17.61
CA VAL A 111 -21.54 19.86 -17.66
C VAL A 111 -21.05 20.48 -18.97
N LEU A 112 -21.63 20.11 -20.12
CA LEU A 112 -21.19 20.60 -21.44
C LEU A 112 -21.61 22.04 -21.71
N ASP A 113 -22.81 22.42 -21.29
CA ASP A 113 -23.41 23.71 -21.63
C ASP A 113 -23.13 24.80 -20.57
N GLU A 114 -23.12 24.42 -19.29
CA GLU A 114 -22.99 25.36 -18.16
C GLU A 114 -21.68 25.14 -17.34
N GLY A 115 -20.96 24.06 -17.56
CA GLY A 115 -19.77 23.69 -16.76
C GLY A 115 -20.08 23.33 -15.31
N ILE A 116 -21.35 22.98 -15.01
CA ILE A 116 -21.81 22.65 -13.65
C ILE A 116 -21.88 21.15 -13.47
N ARG A 117 -21.21 20.64 -12.45
CA ARG A 117 -21.18 19.21 -12.08
C ARG A 117 -22.28 18.87 -11.08
N MET A 118 -22.54 17.57 -10.88
CA MET A 118 -23.61 17.04 -10.01
C MET A 118 -23.61 17.60 -8.59
N ASP A 119 -22.43 17.87 -8.04
CA ASP A 119 -22.23 18.42 -6.71
C ASP A 119 -22.02 19.94 -6.68
N GLY A 120 -22.30 20.61 -7.79
CA GLY A 120 -22.19 22.05 -7.95
C GLY A 120 -20.78 22.57 -8.24
N ARG A 121 -19.76 21.70 -8.27
CA ARG A 121 -18.39 22.08 -8.66
C ARG A 121 -18.31 22.46 -10.13
N GLY A 122 -17.31 23.26 -10.48
CA GLY A 122 -16.87 23.45 -11.86
C GLY A 122 -16.04 22.27 -12.36
N VAL A 123 -15.74 22.24 -13.64
CA VAL A 123 -15.03 21.12 -14.30
C VAL A 123 -13.60 20.93 -13.79
N ASP A 124 -12.96 21.94 -13.24
CA ASP A 124 -11.58 21.93 -12.75
C ASP A 124 -11.46 21.76 -11.22
N ASP A 125 -12.58 21.84 -10.50
CA ASP A 125 -12.59 21.87 -9.06
C ASP A 125 -12.27 20.50 -8.46
N ILE A 126 -11.43 20.52 -7.41
CA ILE A 126 -11.09 19.36 -6.57
C ILE A 126 -11.91 19.44 -5.29
N ARG A 127 -12.41 18.31 -4.81
CA ARG A 127 -13.08 18.21 -3.51
C ARG A 127 -12.16 18.64 -2.37
N PRO A 128 -12.68 19.11 -1.22
CA PRO A 128 -11.87 19.41 -0.03
C PRO A 128 -10.99 18.23 0.37
N ILE A 129 -9.72 18.51 0.67
CA ILE A 129 -8.73 17.49 1.06
C ILE A 129 -8.35 17.69 2.52
N SER A 130 -8.38 16.60 3.29
CA SER A 130 -7.82 16.49 4.64
C SER A 130 -6.79 15.37 4.68
N VAL A 131 -5.70 15.60 5.40
CA VAL A 131 -4.56 14.68 5.50
C VAL A 131 -4.15 14.54 6.96
N GLU A 132 -3.96 13.32 7.43
CA GLU A 132 -3.46 13.02 8.77
C GLU A 132 -2.43 11.89 8.71
N VAL A 133 -1.42 11.94 9.56
CA VAL A 133 -0.40 10.89 9.72
C VAL A 133 -0.27 10.49 11.18
N GLY A 134 0.27 9.31 11.45
CA GLY A 134 0.42 8.82 12.83
C GLY A 134 -0.91 8.52 13.52
N VAL A 135 -1.96 8.23 12.76
CA VAL A 135 -3.32 7.99 13.26
C VAL A 135 -3.40 6.76 14.16
N LEU A 136 -2.58 5.74 13.88
CA LEU A 136 -2.53 4.49 14.63
C LEU A 136 -1.26 4.44 15.49
N PRO A 137 -1.37 4.56 16.83
CA PRO A 137 -0.20 4.76 17.71
C PRO A 137 0.82 3.64 17.72
N ARG A 138 0.43 2.42 17.37
CA ARG A 138 1.31 1.23 17.40
C ARG A 138 1.73 0.74 16.02
N ALA A 139 1.20 1.33 14.95
CA ALA A 139 1.63 1.04 13.60
C ALA A 139 3.06 1.54 13.35
N HIS A 140 3.75 0.96 12.37
CA HIS A 140 5.07 1.48 11.98
C HIS A 140 4.95 2.81 11.24
N GLY A 141 3.86 3.01 10.50
CA GLY A 141 3.42 4.27 9.93
C GLY A 141 1.96 4.18 9.51
N SER A 142 1.26 5.30 9.47
CA SER A 142 -0.12 5.37 9.03
C SER A 142 -0.44 6.72 8.39
N GLY A 143 -1.24 6.68 7.34
CA GLY A 143 -1.74 7.85 6.63
C GLY A 143 -3.25 7.78 6.41
N LEU A 144 -3.97 8.80 6.81
CA LEU A 144 -5.38 8.98 6.53
C LEU A 144 -5.52 10.09 5.48
N PHE A 145 -6.02 9.73 4.33
CA PHE A 145 -6.27 10.67 3.25
C PHE A 145 -7.77 10.76 2.97
N THR A 146 -8.31 11.95 3.06
CA THR A 146 -9.73 12.25 2.82
C THR A 146 -9.86 13.25 1.68
N ARG A 147 -10.74 12.98 0.72
CA ARG A 147 -11.09 13.86 -0.39
C ARG A 147 -12.62 13.88 -0.56
N GLY A 148 -13.25 14.92 -0.03
CA GLY A 148 -14.70 14.98 0.11
C GLY A 148 -15.23 13.77 0.89
N GLN A 149 -16.07 12.97 0.26
CA GLN A 149 -16.66 11.75 0.84
C GLN A 149 -15.80 10.49 0.63
N THR A 150 -14.62 10.60 0.05
CA THR A 150 -13.72 9.45 -0.16
C THR A 150 -12.61 9.48 0.87
N GLN A 151 -12.50 8.42 1.68
CA GLN A 151 -11.48 8.31 2.71
C GLN A 151 -10.79 6.96 2.65
N ALA A 152 -9.46 6.97 2.71
CA ALA A 152 -8.60 5.79 2.79
C ALA A 152 -7.63 5.90 3.96
N LEU A 153 -7.61 4.90 4.82
CA LEU A 153 -6.63 4.70 5.87
C LEU A 153 -5.60 3.69 5.39
N THR A 154 -4.34 4.10 5.28
CA THR A 154 -3.25 3.20 4.91
C THR A 154 -2.31 2.98 6.09
N VAL A 155 -1.93 1.73 6.29
CA VAL A 155 -1.01 1.31 7.36
C VAL A 155 0.23 0.70 6.74
N ALA A 156 1.39 1.15 7.18
CA ALA A 156 2.69 0.61 6.81
C ALA A 156 3.21 -0.35 7.88
N THR A 157 3.68 -1.51 7.44
CA THR A 157 4.40 -2.49 8.26
C THR A 157 5.75 -2.77 7.61
N LEU A 158 6.80 -2.71 8.40
CA LEU A 158 8.17 -3.01 8.01
C LEU A 158 8.56 -4.35 8.63
N GLY A 159 9.14 -5.23 7.84
CA GLY A 159 9.60 -6.54 8.27
C GLY A 159 11.04 -6.81 7.83
N PRO A 160 11.68 -7.87 8.38
CA PRO A 160 12.98 -8.34 7.92
C PRO A 160 12.90 -8.95 6.51
N THR A 161 14.05 -9.18 5.89
CA THR A 161 14.13 -9.77 4.54
C THR A 161 13.60 -11.21 4.47
N SER A 162 13.55 -11.94 5.59
CA SER A 162 12.90 -13.25 5.68
C SER A 162 11.39 -13.23 5.35
N ASP A 163 10.72 -12.08 5.52
CA ASP A 163 9.29 -11.89 5.26
C ASP A 163 8.98 -11.60 3.78
N VAL A 164 9.98 -11.65 2.89
CA VAL A 164 9.80 -11.44 1.46
C VAL A 164 8.79 -12.43 0.89
N GLN A 165 7.90 -11.95 0.03
CA GLN A 165 6.97 -12.84 -0.67
C GLN A 165 7.73 -13.59 -1.76
N ARG A 166 7.81 -14.92 -1.65
CA ARG A 166 8.33 -15.79 -2.70
C ARG A 166 7.31 -15.94 -3.82
N ILE A 167 7.77 -15.79 -5.06
CA ILE A 167 6.95 -15.92 -6.27
C ILE A 167 7.41 -17.14 -7.02
N ASP A 168 6.48 -18.11 -7.22
CA ASP A 168 6.70 -19.31 -8.03
C ASP A 168 5.80 -19.21 -9.28
N THR A 169 6.29 -18.48 -10.28
CA THR A 169 5.61 -18.29 -11.56
C THR A 169 6.63 -18.40 -12.70
N ILE A 170 6.15 -18.29 -13.95
CA ILE A 170 7.02 -18.24 -15.13
C ILE A 170 7.73 -16.88 -15.29
N SER A 171 7.47 -15.91 -14.45
CA SER A 171 8.16 -14.63 -14.41
C SER A 171 9.60 -14.80 -13.93
N PRO A 172 10.56 -13.98 -14.38
CA PRO A 172 11.91 -13.98 -13.84
C PRO A 172 11.99 -13.49 -12.39
N GLU A 173 10.96 -12.81 -11.89
CA GLU A 173 10.88 -12.35 -10.51
C GLU A 173 10.57 -13.51 -9.58
N THR A 174 11.47 -13.82 -8.66
CA THR A 174 11.34 -14.90 -7.67
C THR A 174 10.89 -14.41 -6.30
N GLU A 175 11.04 -13.12 -6.04
CA GLU A 175 10.75 -12.50 -4.75
C GLU A 175 10.14 -11.11 -4.91
N LYS A 176 9.30 -10.74 -3.95
CA LYS A 176 8.67 -9.43 -3.91
C LYS A 176 8.79 -8.83 -2.52
N ARG A 177 9.57 -7.76 -2.40
CA ARG A 177 9.89 -7.03 -1.18
C ARG A 177 8.84 -5.96 -0.81
N TYR A 178 8.14 -5.42 -1.80
CA TYR A 178 7.10 -4.43 -1.61
C TYR A 178 5.73 -5.00 -1.92
N LEU A 179 4.82 -4.95 -0.94
CA LEU A 179 3.48 -5.52 -0.99
C LEU A 179 2.45 -4.42 -0.73
N HIS A 180 1.45 -4.32 -1.58
CA HIS A 180 0.34 -3.39 -1.38
C HIS A 180 -0.98 -4.13 -1.41
N HIS A 181 -1.68 -4.17 -0.27
CA HIS A 181 -3.01 -4.73 -0.13
C HIS A 181 -4.05 -3.61 -0.09
N TYR A 182 -5.13 -3.81 -0.80
CA TYR A 182 -6.22 -2.85 -0.90
C TYR A 182 -7.54 -3.53 -0.55
N ASN A 183 -8.26 -2.97 0.39
CA ASN A 183 -9.54 -3.46 0.86
C ASN A 183 -10.62 -2.40 0.63
N MET A 184 -11.75 -2.84 0.06
CA MET A 184 -12.95 -2.02 -0.16
C MET A 184 -14.16 -2.73 0.47
N PRO A 185 -14.31 -2.66 1.79
CA PRO A 185 -15.41 -3.32 2.48
C PRO A 185 -16.77 -2.80 2.00
N PRO A 186 -17.83 -3.63 2.02
CA PRO A 186 -19.17 -3.24 1.58
C PRO A 186 -19.70 -1.95 2.24
N TYR A 187 -19.39 -1.75 3.52
CA TYR A 187 -19.81 -0.55 4.24
C TYR A 187 -19.23 0.75 3.63
N SER A 188 -18.08 0.69 2.95
CA SER A 188 -17.46 1.88 2.33
C SER A 188 -18.35 2.52 1.25
N VAL A 189 -19.25 1.76 0.66
CA VAL A 189 -20.25 2.20 -0.32
C VAL A 189 -21.69 2.14 0.22
N GLY A 190 -21.85 1.95 1.53
CA GLY A 190 -23.16 1.86 2.18
C GLY A 190 -23.90 0.55 1.94
N GLU A 191 -23.22 -0.50 1.50
CA GLU A 191 -23.81 -1.82 1.28
C GLU A 191 -23.69 -2.73 2.50
N ASN A 192 -24.71 -3.57 2.71
CA ASN A 192 -24.67 -4.65 3.69
C ASN A 192 -24.62 -6.00 2.95
N ARG A 193 -23.43 -6.56 2.83
CA ARG A 193 -23.21 -7.88 2.23
C ARG A 193 -22.06 -8.61 2.93
N PRO A 194 -22.02 -9.95 2.87
CA PRO A 194 -20.91 -10.73 3.43
C PRO A 194 -19.56 -10.29 2.86
N MET A 195 -18.56 -10.14 3.72
CA MET A 195 -17.18 -9.92 3.31
C MET A 195 -16.60 -11.23 2.82
N ARG A 196 -16.11 -11.22 1.57
CA ARG A 196 -15.37 -12.32 0.95
C ARG A 196 -13.95 -11.84 0.67
N GLY A 197 -13.09 -12.72 0.21
CA GLY A 197 -11.74 -12.31 -0.22
C GLY A 197 -11.77 -11.23 -1.32
N PRO A 198 -10.62 -10.58 -1.62
CA PRO A 198 -10.55 -9.48 -2.57
C PRO A 198 -11.04 -9.89 -3.95
N GLY A 199 -11.92 -9.08 -4.53
CA GLY A 199 -12.40 -9.24 -5.89
C GLY A 199 -11.44 -8.63 -6.91
N ARG A 200 -11.78 -8.74 -8.21
CA ARG A 200 -10.95 -8.18 -9.30
C ARG A 200 -10.73 -6.68 -9.18
N ARG A 201 -11.72 -5.95 -8.66
CA ARG A 201 -11.65 -4.50 -8.47
C ARG A 201 -10.61 -4.15 -7.41
N GLU A 202 -10.64 -4.82 -6.27
CA GLU A 202 -9.67 -4.62 -5.18
C GLU A 202 -8.25 -4.95 -5.64
N ILE A 203 -8.06 -6.05 -6.37
CA ILE A 203 -6.76 -6.44 -6.93
C ILE A 203 -6.25 -5.38 -7.90
N GLY A 204 -7.07 -4.91 -8.83
CA GLY A 204 -6.70 -3.89 -9.82
C GLY A 204 -6.37 -2.54 -9.18
N HIS A 205 -7.15 -2.10 -8.20
CA HIS A 205 -6.91 -0.85 -7.47
C HIS A 205 -5.63 -0.92 -6.62
N GLY A 206 -5.41 -2.04 -5.92
CA GLY A 206 -4.19 -2.28 -5.17
C GLY A 206 -2.95 -2.29 -6.06
N HIS A 207 -3.03 -2.96 -7.21
CA HIS A 207 -1.92 -3.01 -8.15
C HIS A 207 -1.57 -1.63 -8.77
N LEU A 208 -2.57 -0.80 -9.04
CA LEU A 208 -2.33 0.57 -9.50
C LEU A 208 -1.60 1.40 -8.44
N ALA A 209 -2.04 1.34 -7.18
CA ALA A 209 -1.41 2.05 -6.08
C ALA A 209 0.01 1.52 -5.80
N GLU A 210 0.23 0.21 -5.91
CA GLU A 210 1.54 -0.42 -5.81
C GLU A 210 2.50 0.11 -6.87
N ARG A 211 2.10 0.07 -8.15
CA ARG A 211 2.91 0.56 -9.27
C ARG A 211 3.21 2.05 -9.18
N ALA A 212 2.28 2.82 -8.62
CA ALA A 212 2.45 4.26 -8.44
C ALA A 212 3.63 4.61 -7.53
N LEU A 213 3.93 3.77 -6.55
CA LEU A 213 4.95 4.01 -5.52
C LEU A 213 6.30 3.33 -5.83
N LEU A 214 6.32 2.28 -6.64
CA LEU A 214 7.55 1.54 -6.99
C LEU A 214 8.72 2.44 -7.40
N PRO A 215 8.55 3.47 -8.27
CA PRO A 215 9.67 4.30 -8.72
C PRO A 215 10.30 5.16 -7.63
N VAL A 216 9.58 5.41 -6.54
CA VAL A 216 10.05 6.27 -5.44
C VAL A 216 10.57 5.50 -4.23
N LEU A 217 10.40 4.19 -4.19
CA LEU A 217 10.91 3.37 -3.10
C LEU A 217 12.44 3.33 -3.10
N PRO A 218 13.07 3.23 -1.92
CA PRO A 218 14.50 2.99 -1.80
C PRO A 218 14.87 1.60 -2.29
N THR A 219 16.13 1.43 -2.71
CA THR A 219 16.70 0.12 -3.00
C THR A 219 16.83 -0.72 -1.73
N GLU A 220 17.06 -2.01 -1.88
CA GLU A 220 17.29 -2.90 -0.74
C GLU A 220 18.57 -2.54 0.04
N GLU A 221 19.60 -2.09 -0.68
CA GLU A 221 20.86 -1.64 -0.09
C GLU A 221 20.67 -0.38 0.78
N GLU A 222 19.81 0.54 0.35
CA GLU A 222 19.48 1.78 1.08
C GLU A 222 18.55 1.53 2.27
N PHE A 223 17.63 0.57 2.13
CA PHE A 223 16.58 0.28 3.12
C PHE A 223 16.22 -1.21 3.12
N PRO A 224 16.95 -2.06 3.88
CA PRO A 224 16.84 -3.52 3.83
C PRO A 224 15.61 -4.07 4.56
N TYR A 225 14.43 -3.55 4.24
CA TYR A 225 13.17 -3.96 4.82
C TYR A 225 12.20 -4.48 3.77
N VAL A 226 11.41 -5.45 4.13
CA VAL A 226 10.16 -5.76 3.44
C VAL A 226 9.13 -4.71 3.85
N ILE A 227 8.48 -4.12 2.87
CA ILE A 227 7.49 -3.07 3.06
C ILE A 227 6.11 -3.63 2.71
N ARG A 228 5.20 -3.66 3.66
CA ARG A 228 3.81 -4.03 3.45
C ARG A 228 2.90 -2.86 3.74
N LEU A 229 2.11 -2.44 2.75
CA LEU A 229 1.04 -1.47 2.90
C LEU A 229 -0.32 -2.16 2.86
N VAL A 230 -1.22 -1.73 3.73
CA VAL A 230 -2.62 -2.12 3.71
C VAL A 230 -3.47 -0.86 3.68
N SER A 231 -4.21 -0.66 2.60
CA SER A 231 -5.14 0.45 2.44
C SER A 231 -6.57 -0.01 2.65
N GLU A 232 -7.22 0.54 3.66
CA GLU A 232 -8.63 0.34 3.97
C GLU A 232 -9.45 1.52 3.46
N CYS A 233 -10.38 1.27 2.54
CA CYS A 233 -11.35 2.27 2.11
C CYS A 233 -12.45 2.41 3.17
N VAL A 234 -12.43 3.50 3.93
CA VAL A 234 -13.41 3.77 4.99
C VAL A 234 -14.74 4.22 4.38
N THR A 235 -14.67 5.16 3.43
CA THR A 235 -15.82 5.64 2.65
C THR A 235 -15.42 5.85 1.20
N SER A 236 -16.38 5.75 0.27
CA SER A 236 -16.13 5.81 -1.16
C SER A 236 -17.19 6.60 -1.91
N ASN A 237 -16.75 7.67 -2.59
CA ASN A 237 -17.50 8.34 -3.63
C ASN A 237 -16.56 8.77 -4.77
N GLY A 238 -16.05 7.78 -5.51
CA GLY A 238 -15.14 7.95 -6.64
C GLY A 238 -13.66 7.95 -6.27
N SER A 239 -12.88 7.29 -7.10
CA SER A 239 -11.42 7.18 -7.10
C SER A 239 -10.76 6.86 -5.75
N THR A 240 -11.18 5.78 -5.13
CA THR A 240 -10.56 5.26 -3.90
C THR A 240 -9.12 4.79 -4.11
N SER A 241 -8.75 4.32 -5.32
CA SER A 241 -7.37 3.95 -5.66
C SER A 241 -6.41 5.15 -5.57
N MET A 242 -6.87 6.34 -5.96
CA MET A 242 -6.07 7.56 -5.84
C MET A 242 -5.95 8.01 -4.38
N ALA A 243 -7.02 7.87 -3.58
CA ALA A 243 -6.95 8.10 -2.14
C ALA A 243 -6.00 7.12 -1.45
N SER A 244 -6.02 5.84 -1.86
CA SER A 244 -5.09 4.81 -1.40
C SER A 244 -3.65 5.16 -1.75
N THR A 245 -3.36 5.61 -2.98
CA THR A 245 -2.01 6.03 -3.39
C THR A 245 -1.49 7.17 -2.53
N CYS A 246 -2.30 8.22 -2.30
CA CYS A 246 -1.93 9.33 -1.42
C CYS A 246 -1.72 8.87 0.03
N GLY A 247 -2.66 8.09 0.57
CA GLY A 247 -2.55 7.51 1.92
C GLY A 247 -1.33 6.61 2.09
N SER A 248 -0.96 5.87 1.05
CA SER A 248 0.22 5.00 1.04
C SER A 248 1.52 5.79 1.04
N SER A 249 1.60 6.86 0.23
CA SER A 249 2.74 7.79 0.26
C SER A 249 2.93 8.39 1.66
N LEU A 250 1.83 8.84 2.28
CA LEU A 250 1.84 9.38 3.64
C LEU A 250 2.28 8.34 4.68
N ALA A 251 1.77 7.11 4.59
CA ALA A 251 2.11 6.03 5.52
C ALA A 251 3.59 5.62 5.43
N LEU A 252 4.17 5.61 4.22
CA LEU A 252 5.60 5.38 4.01
C LEU A 252 6.45 6.48 4.64
N MET A 253 6.08 7.74 4.42
CA MET A 253 6.79 8.89 4.99
C MET A 253 6.68 8.91 6.53
N ASP A 254 5.50 8.59 7.08
CA ASP A 254 5.28 8.47 8.52
C ASP A 254 6.07 7.31 9.15
N ALA A 255 6.25 6.21 8.41
CA ALA A 255 7.07 5.07 8.84
C ALA A 255 8.58 5.34 8.83
N GLY A 256 9.02 6.46 8.25
CA GLY A 256 10.44 6.77 8.08
C GLY A 256 11.09 6.05 6.90
N VAL A 257 10.30 5.53 5.96
CA VAL A 257 10.85 4.97 4.70
C VAL A 257 11.38 6.12 3.86
N PRO A 258 12.66 6.10 3.45
CA PRO A 258 13.28 7.20 2.71
C PRO A 258 12.87 7.18 1.23
N ILE A 259 11.58 7.43 0.95
CA ILE A 259 11.09 7.54 -0.43
C ILE A 259 11.70 8.78 -1.10
N LYS A 260 11.97 8.67 -2.40
CA LYS A 260 12.60 9.73 -3.20
C LYS A 260 11.75 11.00 -3.27
N ALA A 261 10.43 10.85 -3.32
CA ALA A 261 9.46 11.94 -3.32
C ALA A 261 8.07 11.45 -2.96
N ALA A 262 7.21 12.33 -2.44
CA ALA A 262 5.81 12.05 -2.23
C ALA A 262 5.07 11.81 -3.57
N VAL A 263 4.11 10.90 -3.55
CA VAL A 263 3.28 10.56 -4.71
C VAL A 263 1.83 10.91 -4.41
N GLY A 264 1.25 11.75 -5.27
CA GLY A 264 -0.17 12.07 -5.27
C GLY A 264 -0.86 11.55 -6.53
N GLY A 265 -2.19 11.50 -6.51
CA GLY A 265 -2.96 11.04 -7.67
C GLY A 265 -4.37 11.57 -7.71
N ALA A 266 -4.87 11.76 -8.93
CA ALA A 266 -6.25 12.20 -9.20
C ALA A 266 -6.87 11.40 -10.35
N ALA A 267 -8.21 11.35 -10.38
CA ALA A 267 -8.95 10.76 -11.48
C ALA A 267 -9.63 11.85 -12.30
N MET A 268 -9.41 11.78 -13.61
CA MET A 268 -10.04 12.64 -14.61
C MET A 268 -11.19 11.88 -15.27
N GLY A 269 -12.27 12.59 -15.60
CA GLY A 269 -13.38 12.07 -16.37
C GLY A 269 -13.51 12.75 -17.72
N LEU A 270 -14.33 12.17 -18.58
CA LEU A 270 -14.69 12.74 -19.86
C LEU A 270 -16.20 12.67 -20.04
N ILE A 271 -16.77 13.76 -20.48
CA ILE A 271 -18.10 13.81 -21.10
C ILE A 271 -17.92 14.32 -22.51
N SER A 272 -18.41 13.57 -23.50
CA SER A 272 -18.28 13.91 -24.91
C SER A 272 -19.57 13.62 -25.68
N GLU A 273 -19.84 14.39 -26.71
CA GLU A 273 -21.01 14.20 -27.58
C GLU A 273 -20.58 14.00 -29.04
N PRO A 274 -21.42 13.34 -29.85
CA PRO A 274 -21.13 13.11 -31.27
C PRO A 274 -20.90 14.36 -32.10
N ASP A 275 -21.39 15.51 -31.64
CA ASP A 275 -21.21 16.82 -32.28
C ASP A 275 -19.80 17.41 -32.08
N GLY A 276 -18.95 16.73 -31.32
CA GLY A 276 -17.55 17.11 -31.05
C GLY A 276 -17.37 17.95 -29.78
N ARG A 277 -18.42 18.32 -29.06
CA ARG A 277 -18.31 18.95 -27.74
C ARG A 277 -17.78 17.96 -26.75
N PHE A 278 -16.90 18.40 -25.87
CA PHE A 278 -16.40 17.57 -24.77
C PHE A 278 -15.98 18.43 -23.56
N ALA A 279 -16.01 17.82 -22.39
CA ALA A 279 -15.47 18.37 -21.15
C ALA A 279 -14.64 17.32 -20.42
N VAL A 280 -13.42 17.67 -20.03
CA VAL A 280 -12.58 16.87 -19.14
C VAL A 280 -12.81 17.34 -17.71
N LEU A 281 -13.18 16.41 -16.82
CA LEU A 281 -13.50 16.68 -15.42
C LEU A 281 -12.32 16.31 -14.52
N THR A 282 -12.01 17.17 -13.56
CA THR A 282 -10.99 16.91 -12.52
C THR A 282 -11.63 16.32 -11.29
N ASP A 283 -11.04 15.28 -10.70
CA ASP A 283 -11.48 14.64 -9.45
C ASP A 283 -12.95 14.18 -9.51
N ILE A 284 -13.21 13.15 -10.32
CA ILE A 284 -14.56 12.64 -10.58
C ILE A 284 -15.17 11.89 -9.40
N LEU A 285 -16.50 12.03 -9.27
CA LEU A 285 -17.34 11.22 -8.39
C LEU A 285 -17.64 9.84 -9.00
N GLY A 286 -18.08 8.90 -8.17
CA GLY A 286 -18.47 7.57 -8.66
C GLY A 286 -19.61 7.58 -9.69
N LYS A 287 -20.56 8.52 -9.56
CA LYS A 287 -21.62 8.70 -10.59
C LYS A 287 -21.12 9.34 -11.86
N GLU A 288 -20.14 10.24 -11.77
CA GLU A 288 -19.51 10.84 -12.96
C GLU A 288 -18.68 9.82 -13.74
N ASP A 289 -18.02 8.88 -13.04
CA ASP A 289 -17.45 7.70 -13.69
C ASP A 289 -18.54 6.89 -14.41
N ALA A 290 -19.67 6.60 -13.76
CA ALA A 290 -20.75 5.81 -14.38
C ALA A 290 -21.42 6.50 -15.58
N PHE A 291 -21.57 7.83 -15.54
CA PHE A 291 -22.22 8.63 -16.60
C PHE A 291 -21.26 9.09 -17.68
N GLY A 292 -19.98 9.17 -17.38
CA GLY A 292 -18.93 9.64 -18.27
C GLY A 292 -18.46 8.59 -19.26
N ASP A 293 -17.56 9.02 -20.12
CA ASP A 293 -17.03 8.29 -21.27
C ASP A 293 -15.58 7.80 -21.04
N MET A 294 -14.91 8.30 -19.99
CA MET A 294 -13.54 7.94 -19.61
C MET A 294 -13.37 8.08 -18.09
N ASP A 295 -12.62 7.13 -17.49
CA ASP A 295 -12.00 7.22 -16.18
C ASP A 295 -10.46 7.16 -16.38
N PHE A 296 -9.79 8.28 -16.18
CA PHE A 296 -8.35 8.42 -16.39
C PHE A 296 -7.65 8.78 -15.09
N LYS A 297 -7.00 7.80 -14.49
CA LYS A 297 -6.25 7.93 -13.24
C LYS A 297 -4.79 8.19 -13.53
N VAL A 298 -4.25 9.26 -12.93
CA VAL A 298 -2.85 9.67 -13.09
C VAL A 298 -2.24 9.89 -11.71
N THR A 299 -1.14 9.21 -11.46
CA THR A 299 -0.35 9.35 -10.22
C THR A 299 1.05 9.86 -10.56
N GLY A 300 1.69 10.49 -9.60
CA GLY A 300 3.08 10.92 -9.77
C GLY A 300 3.59 11.80 -8.65
N THR A 301 4.87 12.15 -8.79
CA THR A 301 5.58 13.12 -7.97
C THR A 301 5.39 14.53 -8.52
N ARG A 302 6.11 15.52 -7.97
CA ARG A 302 6.17 16.86 -8.55
C ARG A 302 6.88 16.89 -9.92
N GLU A 303 7.81 15.96 -10.14
CA GLU A 303 8.63 15.91 -11.35
C GLU A 303 7.95 15.18 -12.51
N GLY A 304 7.23 14.08 -12.23
CA GLY A 304 6.68 13.27 -13.30
C GLY A 304 5.58 12.29 -12.88
N VAL A 305 5.02 11.62 -13.87
CA VAL A 305 4.02 10.56 -13.72
C VAL A 305 4.71 9.25 -13.33
N THR A 306 4.20 8.57 -12.31
CA THR A 306 4.71 7.27 -11.85
C THR A 306 3.85 6.11 -12.33
N ALA A 307 2.53 6.30 -12.41
CA ALA A 307 1.62 5.33 -13.00
C ALA A 307 0.38 6.02 -13.57
N LEU A 308 -0.26 5.36 -14.53
CA LEU A 308 -1.53 5.78 -15.10
C LEU A 308 -2.40 4.56 -15.42
N GLN A 309 -3.72 4.77 -15.35
CA GLN A 309 -4.71 3.82 -15.81
C GLN A 309 -5.82 4.60 -16.52
N MET A 310 -6.19 4.14 -17.73
CA MET A 310 -7.27 4.72 -18.50
C MET A 310 -8.30 3.63 -18.83
N ASP A 311 -9.55 3.91 -18.55
CA ASP A 311 -10.71 3.13 -18.98
C ASP A 311 -11.61 4.03 -19.83
N ILE A 312 -11.88 3.62 -21.07
CA ILE A 312 -12.70 4.37 -22.03
C ILE A 312 -13.95 3.55 -22.40
N LYS A 313 -15.10 4.23 -22.42
CA LYS A 313 -16.40 3.64 -22.73
C LYS A 313 -16.90 4.00 -24.14
N VAL A 314 -16.07 4.75 -24.86
CA VAL A 314 -16.31 5.18 -26.26
C VAL A 314 -15.30 4.50 -27.18
N LYS A 315 -15.54 4.53 -28.50
CA LYS A 315 -14.68 3.83 -29.49
C LYS A 315 -13.25 4.38 -29.60
N GLY A 316 -13.00 5.56 -29.06
CA GLY A 316 -11.68 6.20 -29.01
C GLY A 316 -11.79 7.64 -28.54
N ILE A 317 -10.64 8.20 -28.17
CA ILE A 317 -10.48 9.61 -27.76
C ILE A 317 -9.39 10.24 -28.61
N ASN A 318 -9.49 11.54 -28.84
CA ASN A 318 -8.51 12.28 -29.63
C ASN A 318 -7.34 12.79 -28.76
N GLU A 319 -6.28 13.23 -29.42
CA GLU A 319 -5.08 13.75 -28.75
C GLU A 319 -5.37 14.98 -27.86
N ALA A 320 -6.30 15.85 -28.25
CA ALA A 320 -6.65 17.04 -27.49
C ALA A 320 -7.23 16.68 -26.12
N ILE A 321 -8.09 15.65 -26.05
CA ILE A 321 -8.65 15.13 -24.80
C ILE A 321 -7.54 14.58 -23.91
N ILE A 322 -6.61 13.78 -24.46
CA ILE A 322 -5.50 13.22 -23.69
C ILE A 322 -4.60 14.33 -23.13
N ARG A 323 -4.21 15.29 -23.95
CA ARG A 323 -3.40 16.44 -23.51
C ARG A 323 -4.06 17.24 -22.41
N GLN A 324 -5.33 17.56 -22.57
CA GLN A 324 -6.09 18.26 -21.54
C GLN A 324 -6.22 17.44 -20.26
N GLY A 325 -6.49 16.14 -20.37
CA GLY A 325 -6.55 15.22 -19.23
C GLY A 325 -5.25 15.14 -18.45
N LEU A 326 -4.12 15.03 -19.13
CA LEU A 326 -2.79 15.00 -18.50
C LEU A 326 -2.45 16.35 -17.83
N GLU A 327 -2.76 17.47 -18.44
CA GLU A 327 -2.50 18.80 -17.87
C GLU A 327 -3.36 19.04 -16.63
N LYS A 328 -4.66 18.75 -16.70
CA LYS A 328 -5.55 18.85 -15.53
C LYS A 328 -5.12 17.90 -14.40
N ALA A 329 -4.69 16.68 -14.75
CA ALA A 329 -4.15 15.73 -13.79
C ALA A 329 -2.86 16.26 -13.13
N ARG A 330 -1.99 16.96 -13.88
CA ARG A 330 -0.80 17.61 -13.34
C ARG A 330 -1.17 18.69 -12.32
N VAL A 331 -2.09 19.59 -12.68
CA VAL A 331 -2.55 20.66 -11.79
C VAL A 331 -3.17 20.07 -10.51
N ALA A 332 -4.06 19.08 -10.66
CA ALA A 332 -4.71 18.42 -9.54
C ALA A 332 -3.68 17.71 -8.62
N ARG A 333 -2.71 17.01 -9.21
CA ARG A 333 -1.65 16.34 -8.48
C ARG A 333 -0.81 17.32 -7.66
N MET A 334 -0.43 18.48 -8.24
CA MET A 334 0.30 19.51 -7.50
C MET A 334 -0.49 20.02 -6.30
N ALA A 335 -1.78 20.34 -6.48
CA ALA A 335 -2.63 20.80 -5.39
C ALA A 335 -2.81 19.75 -4.28
N ILE A 336 -2.87 18.45 -4.64
CA ILE A 336 -2.92 17.34 -3.68
C ILE A 336 -1.61 17.25 -2.91
N LEU A 337 -0.46 17.27 -3.61
CA LEU A 337 0.87 17.22 -2.99
C LEU A 337 1.10 18.41 -2.05
N ASP A 338 0.64 19.63 -2.39
CA ASP A 338 0.73 20.77 -1.49
C ASP A 338 0.00 20.54 -0.15
N LYS A 339 -1.16 19.85 -0.19
CA LYS A 339 -1.88 19.47 1.04
C LYS A 339 -1.18 18.38 1.83
N MET A 340 -0.53 17.43 1.16
CA MET A 340 0.25 16.37 1.81
C MET A 340 1.52 16.95 2.45
N ASP A 341 2.26 17.79 1.74
CA ASP A 341 3.50 18.43 2.21
C ASP A 341 3.26 19.38 3.40
N ALA A 342 2.08 20.01 3.48
CA ALA A 342 1.70 20.82 4.63
C ALA A 342 1.62 20.02 5.94
N VAL A 343 1.43 18.70 5.88
CA VAL A 343 1.34 17.80 7.04
C VAL A 343 2.66 17.05 7.26
N ILE A 344 3.24 16.51 6.19
CA ILE A 344 4.51 15.78 6.23
C ILE A 344 5.33 16.07 4.96
N PRO A 345 6.25 17.06 5.00
CA PRO A 345 7.00 17.48 3.81
C PRO A 345 8.10 16.50 3.39
N THR A 346 8.59 15.71 4.34
CA THR A 346 9.66 14.71 4.12
C THR A 346 9.39 13.48 4.97
N SER A 347 9.97 12.35 4.60
CA SER A 347 9.94 11.15 5.45
C SER A 347 10.53 11.45 6.82
N ARG A 348 9.97 10.86 7.89
CA ARG A 348 10.53 10.98 9.25
C ARG A 348 11.98 10.49 9.25
N ALA A 349 12.83 11.19 9.97
CA ALA A 349 14.25 10.84 10.11
C ALA A 349 14.45 9.51 10.86
N GLU A 350 13.54 9.17 11.77
CA GLU A 350 13.56 7.92 12.53
C GLU A 350 12.30 7.11 12.29
N MET A 351 12.48 5.80 12.21
CA MET A 351 11.37 4.85 12.18
C MET A 351 10.64 4.81 13.52
N SER A 352 9.38 4.35 13.49
CA SER A 352 8.61 4.07 14.69
C SER A 352 9.37 3.19 15.67
N GLN A 353 9.21 3.45 16.96
CA GLN A 353 9.78 2.60 18.02
C GLN A 353 9.27 1.13 17.99
N PHE A 354 8.16 0.88 17.30
CA PHE A 354 7.58 -0.45 17.12
C PHE A 354 8.10 -1.16 15.88
N ALA A 355 8.75 -0.44 14.95
CA ALA A 355 9.38 -1.05 13.79
C ALA A 355 10.64 -1.81 14.18
N PRO A 356 10.88 -3.01 13.62
CA PRO A 356 12.11 -3.75 13.88
C PRO A 356 13.30 -2.95 13.36
N ARG A 357 14.40 -2.92 14.13
CA ARG A 357 15.67 -2.36 13.66
C ARG A 357 16.55 -3.50 13.15
N ILE A 358 17.05 -3.36 11.94
CA ILE A 358 17.93 -4.35 11.31
C ILE A 358 19.38 -3.88 11.48
N ILE A 359 20.21 -4.75 12.04
CA ILE A 359 21.67 -4.60 12.07
C ILE A 359 22.26 -5.61 11.09
N THR A 360 23.03 -5.12 10.14
CA THR A 360 23.74 -5.98 9.18
C THR A 360 25.20 -6.07 9.58
N ILE A 361 25.72 -7.29 9.75
CA ILE A 361 27.12 -7.57 9.96
C ILE A 361 27.64 -8.51 8.88
N LYS A 362 28.96 -8.48 8.64
CA LYS A 362 29.62 -9.37 7.68
C LYS A 362 30.51 -10.31 8.43
N ILE A 363 30.37 -11.61 8.16
CA ILE A 363 31.21 -12.66 8.73
C ILE A 363 31.96 -13.42 7.62
N ASN A 364 32.98 -14.18 7.99
CA ASN A 364 33.61 -15.12 7.08
C ASN A 364 32.59 -16.21 6.64
N PRO A 365 32.31 -16.42 5.34
CA PRO A 365 31.36 -17.43 4.87
C PRO A 365 31.66 -18.85 5.39
N GLU A 366 32.91 -19.19 5.67
CA GLU A 366 33.25 -20.48 6.26
C GLU A 366 32.67 -20.67 7.67
N LYS A 367 32.32 -19.58 8.37
CA LYS A 367 31.74 -19.57 9.72
C LYS A 367 30.21 -19.64 9.75
N ILE A 368 29.54 -19.58 8.60
CA ILE A 368 28.08 -19.71 8.51
C ILE A 368 27.58 -20.97 9.23
N ARG A 369 28.32 -22.09 9.09
CA ARG A 369 27.97 -23.37 9.74
C ARG A 369 28.02 -23.30 11.26
N ASP A 370 28.93 -22.50 11.83
CA ASP A 370 29.09 -22.33 13.27
C ASP A 370 27.90 -21.55 13.85
N ILE A 371 27.37 -20.56 13.10
CA ILE A 371 26.17 -19.79 13.49
C ILE A 371 24.89 -20.59 13.30
N ILE A 372 24.75 -21.30 12.20
CA ILE A 372 23.54 -22.10 11.94
C ILE A 372 23.47 -23.28 12.89
N GLY A 373 24.60 -23.97 13.10
CA GLY A 373 24.66 -25.18 13.88
C GLY A 373 23.98 -26.39 13.23
N LYS A 374 24.12 -27.56 13.81
CA LYS A 374 23.52 -28.81 13.30
C LYS A 374 21.98 -28.69 13.25
N GLY A 375 21.41 -28.74 12.03
CA GLY A 375 19.96 -28.58 11.83
C GLY A 375 19.37 -27.26 12.32
N GLY A 376 20.17 -26.20 12.37
CA GLY A 376 19.71 -24.86 12.78
C GLY A 376 19.63 -24.68 14.31
N SER A 377 20.27 -25.54 15.11
CA SER A 377 20.12 -25.52 16.58
C SER A 377 20.73 -24.27 17.22
N VAL A 378 21.87 -23.78 16.71
CA VAL A 378 22.56 -22.61 17.28
C VAL A 378 21.80 -21.32 16.96
N ILE A 379 21.45 -21.11 15.70
CA ILE A 379 20.74 -19.92 15.28
C ILE A 379 19.39 -19.78 15.99
N ARG A 380 18.62 -20.88 16.10
CA ARG A 380 17.35 -20.88 16.86
C ARG A 380 17.57 -20.53 18.33
N LYS A 381 18.62 -21.05 18.95
CA LYS A 381 18.93 -20.74 20.35
C LYS A 381 19.25 -19.25 20.52
N ILE A 382 20.03 -18.65 19.61
CA ILE A 382 20.31 -17.21 19.65
C ILE A 382 19.01 -16.42 19.50
N GLN A 383 18.16 -16.74 18.51
CA GLN A 383 16.88 -16.09 18.27
C GLN A 383 15.94 -16.17 19.48
N ASP A 384 15.81 -17.36 20.08
CA ASP A 384 14.93 -17.61 21.23
C ASP A 384 15.40 -16.84 22.48
N GLU A 385 16.71 -16.85 22.78
CA GLU A 385 17.24 -16.20 23.98
C GLU A 385 17.35 -14.67 23.86
N THR A 386 17.51 -14.16 22.64
CA THR A 386 17.64 -12.72 22.41
C THR A 386 16.33 -12.08 21.92
N GLY A 387 15.33 -12.86 21.51
CA GLY A 387 14.10 -12.34 20.92
C GLY A 387 14.36 -11.58 19.62
N THR A 388 15.31 -12.07 18.81
CA THR A 388 15.69 -11.48 17.52
C THR A 388 15.32 -12.43 16.38
N GLU A 389 15.19 -11.90 15.19
CA GLU A 389 15.12 -12.65 13.95
C GLU A 389 16.44 -12.50 13.20
N ILE A 390 17.04 -13.63 12.78
CA ILE A 390 18.38 -13.65 12.17
C ILE A 390 18.29 -14.33 10.82
N ASN A 391 18.69 -13.60 9.76
CA ASN A 391 18.86 -14.12 8.41
C ASN A 391 20.36 -14.18 8.08
N VAL A 392 20.80 -15.27 7.44
CA VAL A 392 22.21 -15.49 7.05
C VAL A 392 22.25 -15.81 5.58
N GLU A 393 22.98 -15.03 4.81
CA GLU A 393 23.18 -15.21 3.39
C GLU A 393 24.47 -15.98 3.10
N ASP A 394 24.52 -16.66 1.96
CA ASP A 394 25.65 -17.50 1.55
C ASP A 394 26.98 -16.74 1.41
N ASP A 395 26.92 -15.44 1.19
CA ASP A 395 28.08 -14.54 1.08
C ASP A 395 28.65 -14.10 2.45
N GLY A 396 28.04 -14.53 3.55
CA GLY A 396 28.40 -14.20 4.93
C GLY A 396 27.72 -12.91 5.45
N THR A 397 26.76 -12.36 4.77
CA THR A 397 25.93 -11.27 5.28
C THR A 397 24.96 -11.83 6.32
N VAL A 398 24.94 -11.24 7.52
CA VAL A 398 24.02 -11.62 8.61
C VAL A 398 23.19 -10.40 8.97
N GLN A 399 21.88 -10.53 8.84
CA GLN A 399 20.90 -9.51 9.19
C GLN A 399 20.20 -9.91 10.47
N ILE A 400 20.21 -9.01 11.45
CA ILE A 400 19.63 -9.23 12.79
C ILE A 400 18.55 -8.19 13.01
N ALA A 401 17.30 -8.64 13.05
CA ALA A 401 16.14 -7.78 13.23
C ALA A 401 15.57 -7.93 14.64
N ALA A 402 15.36 -6.82 15.33
CA ALA A 402 14.68 -6.78 16.62
C ALA A 402 14.04 -5.40 16.89
N VAL A 403 12.96 -5.40 17.65
CA VAL A 403 12.33 -4.17 18.13
C VAL A 403 13.20 -3.50 19.22
N SER A 404 13.87 -4.28 20.06
CA SER A 404 14.79 -3.78 21.11
C SER A 404 16.23 -3.70 20.62
N GLY A 405 16.82 -2.52 20.68
CA GLY A 405 18.25 -2.32 20.35
C GLY A 405 19.21 -3.03 21.32
N GLU A 406 18.80 -3.35 22.55
CA GLU A 406 19.57 -4.16 23.48
C GLU A 406 19.63 -5.62 23.03
N ASN A 407 18.51 -6.15 22.59
CA ASN A 407 18.40 -7.52 22.08
C ASN A 407 19.25 -7.71 20.81
N SER A 408 19.20 -6.77 19.87
CA SER A 408 20.06 -6.79 18.70
C SER A 408 21.53 -6.82 19.07
N ARG A 409 21.97 -5.97 20.02
CA ARG A 409 23.37 -5.96 20.48
C ARG A 409 23.80 -7.29 21.12
N LYS A 410 22.93 -7.91 21.92
CA LYS A 410 23.21 -9.25 22.50
C LYS A 410 23.39 -10.31 21.41
N ALA A 411 22.53 -10.32 20.40
CA ALA A 411 22.66 -11.25 19.28
C ALA A 411 23.93 -10.99 18.46
N VAL A 412 24.28 -9.75 18.18
CA VAL A 412 25.54 -9.38 17.49
C VAL A 412 26.73 -9.90 18.27
N GLN A 413 26.82 -9.58 19.58
CA GLN A 413 27.90 -10.03 20.44
C GLN A 413 28.03 -11.57 20.48
N TRP A 414 26.90 -12.27 20.49
CA TRP A 414 26.92 -13.72 20.47
C TRP A 414 27.44 -14.26 19.14
N ILE A 415 26.98 -13.74 18.01
CA ILE A 415 27.46 -14.13 16.67
C ILE A 415 28.95 -13.82 16.53
N GLU A 416 29.39 -12.62 16.93
CA GLU A 416 30.80 -12.24 16.92
C GLU A 416 31.66 -13.20 17.77
N SER A 417 31.17 -13.63 18.93
CA SER A 417 31.90 -14.58 19.79
C SER A 417 32.09 -15.94 19.12
N LEU A 418 31.12 -16.39 18.31
CA LEU A 418 31.17 -17.66 17.58
C LEU A 418 32.06 -17.58 16.31
N THR A 419 32.13 -16.39 15.69
CA THR A 419 32.84 -16.20 14.43
C THR A 419 34.23 -15.61 14.57
N ARG A 420 34.56 -15.10 15.77
CA ARG A 420 35.84 -14.48 16.05
C ARG A 420 37.00 -15.46 15.77
N GLU A 421 37.92 -15.00 14.94
CA GLU A 421 39.12 -15.77 14.64
C GLU A 421 40.26 -15.38 15.57
N VAL A 422 41.14 -16.37 15.77
CA VAL A 422 42.37 -16.17 16.53
C VAL A 422 43.39 -15.48 15.62
N GLU A 423 43.85 -14.30 16.01
CA GLU A 423 44.82 -13.53 15.25
C GLU A 423 46.23 -13.66 15.85
N VAL A 424 47.22 -13.87 14.99
CA VAL A 424 48.62 -13.83 15.42
C VAL A 424 48.96 -12.44 15.94
N GLY A 425 49.54 -12.40 17.14
CA GLY A 425 49.83 -11.16 17.85
C GLY A 425 48.64 -10.63 18.69
N GLY A 426 47.47 -11.24 18.62
CA GLY A 426 46.31 -10.90 19.45
C GLY A 426 46.56 -11.23 20.92
N LEU A 427 46.04 -10.34 21.82
CA LEU A 427 46.10 -10.50 23.28
C LEU A 427 44.73 -11.05 23.75
N TYR A 428 44.75 -12.15 24.46
CA TYR A 428 43.54 -12.84 24.95
C TYR A 428 43.64 -13.11 26.45
N LEU A 429 42.52 -12.95 27.15
CA LEU A 429 42.34 -13.50 28.48
C LEU A 429 41.74 -14.91 28.29
N GLY A 430 42.53 -15.94 28.62
CA GLY A 430 42.10 -17.34 28.42
C GLY A 430 42.10 -18.09 29.75
N ARG A 431 41.37 -19.23 29.75
CA ARG A 431 41.27 -20.11 30.91
C ARG A 431 42.10 -21.38 30.68
N VAL A 432 42.90 -21.75 31.67
CA VAL A 432 43.69 -23.01 31.64
C VAL A 432 42.73 -24.21 31.70
N THR A 433 42.72 -25.02 30.64
CA THR A 433 41.84 -26.21 30.53
C THR A 433 42.54 -27.48 30.87
N ARG A 434 43.86 -27.56 30.59
CA ARG A 434 44.67 -28.75 30.77
C ARG A 434 46.12 -28.40 31.02
N ILE A 435 46.77 -29.15 31.90
CA ILE A 435 48.23 -29.06 32.18
C ILE A 435 48.92 -30.34 31.73
N MET A 436 50.06 -30.17 31.09
CA MET A 436 50.96 -31.25 30.65
C MET A 436 52.40 -30.87 31.02
N GLY A 437 53.29 -31.84 31.17
CA GLY A 437 54.69 -31.57 31.58
C GLY A 437 55.48 -30.64 30.66
N PHE A 438 55.00 -30.40 29.44
CA PHE A 438 55.62 -29.50 28.46
C PHE A 438 54.93 -28.14 28.33
N GLY A 439 53.79 -27.90 29.02
CA GLY A 439 53.03 -26.62 28.94
C GLY A 439 51.58 -26.77 29.37
N ALA A 440 50.86 -25.65 29.31
CA ALA A 440 49.44 -25.52 29.63
C ALA A 440 48.61 -25.25 28.36
N PHE A 441 47.47 -25.93 28.24
CA PHE A 441 46.46 -25.59 27.26
C PHE A 441 45.55 -24.50 27.83
N VAL A 442 45.32 -23.46 27.04
CA VAL A 442 44.52 -22.31 27.45
C VAL A 442 43.45 -22.07 26.39
N GLU A 443 42.20 -22.12 26.80
CA GLU A 443 41.06 -21.74 25.97
C GLU A 443 41.00 -20.21 25.89
N ILE A 444 41.24 -19.65 24.70
CA ILE A 444 41.30 -18.21 24.44
C ILE A 444 40.03 -17.66 23.82
N LEU A 445 39.26 -18.51 23.16
CA LEU A 445 37.91 -18.27 22.63
C LEU A 445 37.08 -19.54 22.79
N PRO A 446 35.74 -19.49 22.84
CA PRO A 446 34.91 -20.68 22.99
C PRO A 446 35.27 -21.77 21.96
N GLY A 447 35.72 -22.94 22.49
CA GLY A 447 36.16 -24.06 21.67
C GLY A 447 37.52 -23.91 20.96
N LYS A 448 38.28 -22.85 21.23
CA LYS A 448 39.62 -22.60 20.67
C LYS A 448 40.66 -22.65 21.78
N GLU A 449 41.43 -23.73 21.80
CA GLU A 449 42.55 -23.89 22.72
C GLU A 449 43.89 -23.60 22.04
N GLY A 450 44.80 -22.99 22.78
CA GLY A 450 46.19 -22.83 22.37
C GLY A 450 47.14 -23.41 23.43
N LEU A 451 48.35 -23.71 23.01
CA LEU A 451 49.41 -24.25 23.91
C LEU A 451 50.35 -23.12 24.35
N VAL A 452 50.44 -22.87 25.63
CA VAL A 452 51.53 -22.13 26.28
C VAL A 452 52.61 -23.13 26.68
N ARG A 453 53.74 -23.14 25.97
CA ARG A 453 54.87 -24.00 26.34
C ARG A 453 55.45 -23.56 27.66
N ILE A 454 56.10 -24.48 28.41
CA ILE A 454 56.67 -24.24 29.75
C ILE A 454 57.63 -23.01 29.75
N GLY A 455 58.43 -22.82 28.71
CA GLY A 455 59.33 -21.67 28.56
C GLY A 455 58.66 -20.34 28.21
N GLU A 456 57.34 -20.37 27.85
CA GLU A 456 56.50 -19.21 27.53
C GLU A 456 55.53 -18.82 28.66
N LEU A 457 55.59 -19.53 29.82
CA LEU A 457 54.76 -19.27 31.00
C LEU A 457 55.21 -18.05 31.80
N ALA A 458 56.55 -17.89 31.95
CA ALA A 458 57.15 -16.77 32.73
C ALA A 458 58.50 -16.33 32.10
N ASP A 459 59.05 -15.25 32.59
CA ASP A 459 60.34 -14.67 32.17
C ASP A 459 61.53 -15.29 32.93
N TYR A 460 61.27 -16.20 33.86
CA TYR A 460 62.25 -16.96 34.64
C TYR A 460 62.11 -18.48 34.32
N HIS A 461 63.12 -19.27 34.79
CA HIS A 461 63.07 -20.72 34.59
C HIS A 461 61.95 -21.35 35.43
N VAL A 462 61.00 -22.01 34.78
CA VAL A 462 59.85 -22.69 35.39
C VAL A 462 60.20 -24.18 35.54
N PRO A 463 60.31 -24.74 36.75
CA PRO A 463 60.63 -26.19 36.94
C PRO A 463 59.44 -27.10 36.57
N THR A 464 58.23 -26.74 36.99
CA THR A 464 57.00 -27.46 36.63
C THR A 464 55.92 -26.46 36.23
N VAL A 465 54.99 -26.85 35.36
CA VAL A 465 53.91 -25.97 34.86
C VAL A 465 52.98 -25.56 35.98
N GLU A 466 52.75 -26.46 36.93
CA GLU A 466 51.91 -26.30 38.11
C GLU A 466 52.43 -25.26 39.09
N ASP A 467 53.73 -24.88 39.04
CA ASP A 467 54.29 -23.83 39.86
C ASP A 467 53.81 -22.41 39.44
N VAL A 468 53.28 -22.30 38.19
CA VAL A 468 52.91 -21.01 37.60
C VAL A 468 51.45 -20.88 37.37
N VAL A 469 50.74 -21.98 36.97
CA VAL A 469 49.32 -21.97 36.63
C VAL A 469 48.65 -23.26 37.08
N SER A 470 47.36 -23.11 37.45
CA SER A 470 46.48 -24.24 37.81
C SER A 470 45.34 -24.36 36.82
N ILE A 471 44.74 -25.57 36.70
CA ILE A 471 43.54 -25.75 35.88
C ILE A 471 42.42 -24.85 36.39
N GLY A 472 41.83 -24.08 35.47
CA GLY A 472 40.77 -23.12 35.78
C GLY A 472 41.25 -21.68 35.95
N ASP A 473 42.58 -21.43 36.04
CA ASP A 473 43.12 -20.08 36.13
C ASP A 473 42.87 -19.27 34.87
N GLU A 474 42.60 -17.99 35.08
CA GLU A 474 42.53 -17.02 33.99
C GLU A 474 43.90 -16.38 33.76
N VAL A 475 44.41 -16.50 32.55
CA VAL A 475 45.75 -16.02 32.18
C VAL A 475 45.70 -15.17 30.92
N MET A 476 46.44 -14.04 30.96
CA MET A 476 46.64 -13.22 29.75
C MET A 476 47.71 -13.88 28.88
N VAL A 477 47.37 -14.08 27.60
CA VAL A 477 48.28 -14.70 26.62
C VAL A 477 48.25 -13.97 25.28
N VAL A 478 49.38 -13.96 24.59
CA VAL A 478 49.52 -13.45 23.21
C VAL A 478 49.67 -14.67 22.29
N VAL A 479 48.97 -14.61 21.15
CA VAL A 479 49.16 -15.61 20.09
C VAL A 479 50.45 -15.30 19.35
N THR A 480 51.41 -16.23 19.46
CA THR A 480 52.72 -16.08 18.81
C THR A 480 52.73 -16.63 17.40
N GLU A 481 52.02 -17.72 17.17
CA GLU A 481 51.99 -18.42 15.87
C GLU A 481 50.72 -19.28 15.76
N ILE A 482 50.23 -19.43 14.56
CA ILE A 482 49.24 -20.47 14.19
C ILE A 482 49.92 -21.33 13.13
N ASP A 483 50.14 -22.63 13.46
CA ASP A 483 50.85 -23.52 12.57
C ASP A 483 49.97 -23.97 11.37
N ARG A 484 50.57 -24.68 10.43
CA ARG A 484 49.89 -25.18 9.22
C ARG A 484 48.78 -26.18 9.48
N GLN A 485 48.67 -26.69 10.70
CA GLN A 485 47.62 -27.61 11.16
C GLN A 485 46.53 -26.87 11.97
N GLY A 486 46.60 -25.53 12.05
CA GLY A 486 45.66 -24.72 12.80
C GLY A 486 45.87 -24.71 14.33
N ARG A 487 47.01 -25.25 14.83
CA ARG A 487 47.31 -25.26 16.26
C ARG A 487 47.87 -23.89 16.66
N VAL A 488 47.31 -23.36 17.76
CA VAL A 488 47.65 -22.02 18.25
C VAL A 488 48.74 -22.13 19.29
N ASN A 489 49.88 -21.43 19.07
CA ASN A 489 50.94 -21.27 20.06
C ASN A 489 50.74 -19.94 20.80
N LEU A 490 50.82 -20.01 22.12
CA LEU A 490 50.56 -18.90 23.04
C LEU A 490 51.78 -18.57 23.88
N SER A 491 51.94 -17.31 24.27
CA SER A 491 52.94 -16.84 25.22
C SER A 491 52.32 -15.98 26.31
N ARG A 492 52.38 -16.43 27.55
CA ARG A 492 52.03 -15.63 28.74
C ARG A 492 53.16 -14.61 29.03
N LYS A 493 54.42 -15.02 28.84
CA LYS A 493 55.59 -14.12 28.97
C LYS A 493 55.48 -12.91 28.10
N ALA A 494 55.15 -13.05 26.79
CA ALA A 494 54.99 -11.92 25.89
C ALA A 494 53.78 -11.04 26.27
N ALA A 495 52.74 -11.60 26.83
CA ALA A 495 51.57 -10.81 27.33
C ALA A 495 51.97 -9.94 28.54
N MET A 496 52.74 -10.52 29.49
CA MET A 496 53.24 -9.75 30.63
C MET A 496 54.16 -8.62 30.23
N GLN A 497 55.08 -8.84 29.29
CA GLN A 497 55.95 -7.82 28.75
C GLN A 497 55.20 -6.65 28.09
N ARG A 498 54.18 -6.97 27.29
CA ARG A 498 53.31 -5.94 26.70
C ARG A 498 52.48 -5.15 27.70
N HIS A 499 52.08 -5.77 28.79
CA HIS A 499 51.32 -5.11 29.86
C HIS A 499 52.23 -4.12 30.62
N LEU A 500 53.47 -4.53 30.92
CA LEU A 500 54.44 -3.65 31.56
C LEU A 500 54.82 -2.43 30.68
N ALA A 501 55.00 -2.61 29.37
CA ALA A 501 55.31 -1.54 28.45
C ALA A 501 54.16 -0.50 28.30
N ARG A 502 52.91 -0.91 28.50
CA ARG A 502 51.74 0.01 28.45
C ARG A 502 51.50 0.76 29.75
N THR A 503 52.07 0.31 30.88
CA THR A 503 51.96 1.01 32.17
C THR A 503 53.11 2.03 32.38
N GLU A 504 54.10 2.05 31.50
CA GLU A 504 55.23 3.01 31.50
C GLU A 504 55.05 4.19 30.50
N GLU A 505 54.02 4.17 29.65
CA GLU A 505 53.54 5.28 28.83
C GLU A 505 52.32 5.98 29.50
#